data_53e4f55f2e098492b4234cef1a1b85d5
#
_entry.id   53e4f55f2e098492b4234cef1a1b85d5
#
_cell.length_a   1.000
_cell.length_b   1.000
_cell.length_c   1.000
_cell.angle_alpha   90.00
_cell.angle_beta   90.00
_cell.angle_gamma   90.00
#
_symmetry.space_group_name_H-M   'P 1'
#
loop_
_entity.id
_entity.type
_entity.pdbx_description
1 polymer ?
#
loop_
_entity_poly.entity_id
_entity_poly.type
_entity_poly.pdbx_seq_one_letter_code
_entity_poly.pdbx_strand_id
1 'polypeptide(L)'
;MERTDVYIQIIMGQPLLLLPFVFAVLIYFLVPKIHRLFFSIVLLAPWLQIGSAGELSEIAGAAKATSGFAFLLVAFSAWTHPGPKRMLPGVLWIYPVMALFWIVAILGVQDASIGIILRFQWFFFTISAISLVSTVVTFADFKRIINGFTIGCIVALCIPISALILFPGESFLKGVGRFQPWGTNSNQIGMLFALSAPLLGYAMITWPKKYKPFLIFMLSLTLGMALLTASRQTSLAIFMTSFPIIFVLSKRPIVTILGITIAAIGIGWIMSIGAEIAPMERMTNLDTGRPQLWYRYITEVFSEHPLTGLLGTKDGDYFKSPIIRMHPHSAWMNMMYHGGLLLFVPMFSMVIYSCYSGFRVWRVRKQLVGDPLLYSISFLLLLAMYVQGTFNQVVYWPTYTWSYLHVIMASFFICIWIDIQDGDTSYVLREAGELWEEDEQEELEEFTDYT
;
A
#
# COMPACT_ATOMS: atom_id res chain seq x y z
N MET A 1 -0.65 27.77 14.86
CA MET A 1 -0.18 26.65 15.68
C MET A 1 0.12 25.49 14.74
N GLU A 2 1.38 25.18 14.57
CA GLU A 2 1.86 24.23 13.60
C GLU A 2 1.52 22.79 14.00
N ARG A 3 1.16 21.94 13.04
CA ARG A 3 0.74 20.55 13.33
C ARG A 3 1.79 19.71 14.05
N THR A 4 3.07 20.03 13.90
CA THR A 4 4.16 19.33 14.60
C THR A 4 4.19 19.66 16.07
N ASP A 5 3.97 20.92 16.42
CA ASP A 5 3.87 21.34 17.80
C ASP A 5 2.71 20.61 18.48
N VAL A 6 1.61 20.40 17.75
CA VAL A 6 0.46 19.62 18.24
C VAL A 6 0.86 18.16 18.51
N TYR A 7 1.60 17.49 17.62
CA TYR A 7 2.01 16.09 17.87
C TYR A 7 3.01 15.96 19.00
N ILE A 8 3.99 16.87 19.08
CA ILE A 8 4.94 16.93 20.19
C ILE A 8 4.22 17.26 21.49
N GLN A 9 3.32 18.24 21.50
CA GLN A 9 2.52 18.59 22.67
C GLN A 9 1.60 17.46 23.13
N ILE A 10 0.97 16.71 22.20
CA ILE A 10 0.16 15.54 22.54
C ILE A 10 1.04 14.48 23.23
N ILE A 11 2.21 14.18 22.66
CA ILE A 11 3.13 13.18 23.22
C ILE A 11 3.68 13.62 24.57
N MET A 12 4.07 14.87 24.71
CA MET A 12 4.59 15.41 25.97
C MET A 12 3.50 15.58 27.03
N GLY A 13 2.28 15.93 26.64
CA GLY A 13 1.14 16.09 27.53
C GLY A 13 0.50 14.78 27.98
N GLN A 14 0.58 13.74 27.15
CA GLN A 14 -0.05 12.44 27.42
C GLN A 14 0.86 11.26 27.01
N PRO A 15 2.00 11.06 27.70
CA PRO A 15 2.98 10.02 27.34
C PRO A 15 2.41 8.59 27.36
N LEU A 16 1.31 8.37 28.09
CA LEU A 16 0.63 7.08 28.13
C LEU A 16 0.08 6.64 26.77
N LEU A 17 -0.18 7.58 25.85
CA LEU A 17 -0.60 7.27 24.48
C LEU A 17 0.49 6.53 23.67
N LEU A 18 1.73 6.61 24.10
CA LEU A 18 2.83 5.84 23.48
C LEU A 18 2.87 4.38 23.93
N LEU A 19 2.20 4.02 25.03
CA LEU A 19 2.27 2.66 25.59
C LEU A 19 1.95 1.56 24.58
N PRO A 20 0.89 1.63 23.74
CA PRO A 20 0.61 0.59 22.75
C PRO A 20 1.78 0.37 21.80
N PHE A 21 2.46 1.45 21.38
CA PHE A 21 3.61 1.42 20.47
C PHE A 21 4.86 0.89 21.16
N VAL A 22 5.09 1.28 22.40
CA VAL A 22 6.16 0.74 23.24
C VAL A 22 5.97 -0.76 23.48
N PHE A 23 4.76 -1.19 23.82
CA PHE A 23 4.43 -2.61 23.95
C PHE A 23 4.64 -3.38 22.66
N ALA A 24 4.25 -2.83 21.49
CA ALA A 24 4.51 -3.46 20.21
C ALA A 24 6.01 -3.65 19.96
N VAL A 25 6.84 -2.68 20.31
CA VAL A 25 8.31 -2.79 20.24
C VAL A 25 8.85 -3.80 21.25
N LEU A 26 8.36 -3.82 22.46
CA LEU A 26 8.77 -4.82 23.47
C LEU A 26 8.42 -6.24 23.03
N ILE A 27 7.20 -6.46 22.54
CA ILE A 27 6.77 -7.76 21.99
C ILE A 27 7.67 -8.14 20.81
N TYR A 28 8.01 -7.21 19.94
CA TYR A 28 8.94 -7.46 18.83
C TYR A 28 10.28 -8.05 19.31
N PHE A 29 10.85 -7.56 20.39
CA PHE A 29 12.09 -8.12 20.92
C PHE A 29 11.93 -9.49 21.56
N LEU A 30 10.75 -9.83 22.04
CA LEU A 30 10.41 -11.17 22.56
C LEU A 30 10.20 -12.20 21.44
N VAL A 31 9.84 -11.77 20.24
CA VAL A 31 9.66 -12.65 19.08
C VAL A 31 11.01 -13.24 18.65
N PRO A 32 11.10 -14.57 18.38
CA PRO A 32 12.31 -15.19 17.84
C PRO A 32 12.77 -14.50 16.54
N LYS A 33 14.10 -14.35 16.35
CA LYS A 33 14.69 -13.60 15.24
C LYS A 33 14.12 -14.01 13.86
N ILE A 34 13.87 -15.29 13.64
CA ILE A 34 13.33 -15.82 12.38
C ILE A 34 11.90 -15.34 12.08
N HIS A 35 11.12 -14.96 13.09
CA HIS A 35 9.74 -14.49 12.96
C HIS A 35 9.60 -12.97 13.04
N ARG A 36 10.65 -12.25 13.42
CA ARG A 36 10.59 -10.78 13.61
C ARG A 36 10.20 -10.04 12.34
N LEU A 37 10.72 -10.48 11.19
CA LEU A 37 10.39 -9.89 9.90
C LEU A 37 8.88 -9.99 9.61
N PHE A 38 8.32 -11.19 9.76
CA PHE A 38 6.89 -11.41 9.59
C PHE A 38 6.05 -10.58 10.56
N PHE A 39 6.44 -10.56 11.84
CA PHE A 39 5.76 -9.81 12.87
C PHE A 39 5.77 -8.30 12.61
N SER A 40 6.91 -7.74 12.19
CA SER A 40 7.03 -6.31 11.86
C SER A 40 6.15 -5.91 10.67
N ILE A 41 6.02 -6.78 9.66
CA ILE A 41 5.10 -6.57 8.52
C ILE A 41 3.65 -6.58 8.98
N VAL A 42 3.27 -7.54 9.84
CA VAL A 42 1.91 -7.61 10.41
C VAL A 42 1.55 -6.36 11.20
N LEU A 43 2.49 -5.82 11.99
CA LEU A 43 2.27 -4.61 12.79
C LEU A 43 2.13 -3.36 11.95
N LEU A 44 2.76 -3.29 10.78
CA LEU A 44 2.83 -2.07 9.98
C LEU A 44 1.44 -1.60 9.53
N ALA A 45 0.58 -2.50 9.04
CA ALA A 45 -0.74 -2.13 8.52
C ALA A 45 -1.67 -1.49 9.58
N PRO A 46 -1.89 -2.09 10.76
CA PRO A 46 -2.70 -1.46 11.81
C PRO A 46 -2.06 -0.17 12.34
N TRP A 47 -0.73 -0.09 12.46
CA TRP A 47 -0.04 1.11 12.91
C TRP A 47 -0.33 2.32 12.01
N LEU A 48 -0.17 2.13 10.69
CA LEU A 48 -0.46 3.19 9.72
C LEU A 48 -1.96 3.50 9.65
N GLN A 49 -2.82 2.50 9.82
CA GLN A 49 -4.27 2.70 9.82
C GLN A 49 -4.76 3.51 11.01
N ILE A 50 -4.25 3.25 12.21
CA ILE A 50 -4.54 4.08 13.41
C ILE A 50 -4.16 5.54 13.15
N GLY A 51 -3.02 5.79 12.53
CA GLY A 51 -2.57 7.12 12.16
C GLY A 51 -3.53 7.89 11.24
N SER A 52 -4.43 7.21 10.53
CA SER A 52 -5.44 7.85 9.67
C SER A 52 -6.76 8.17 10.38
N ALA A 53 -6.98 7.68 11.60
CA ALA A 53 -8.23 7.82 12.37
C ALA A 53 -8.32 9.21 13.03
N GLY A 54 -8.90 10.17 12.32
CA GLY A 54 -8.92 11.59 12.72
C GLY A 54 -9.65 11.89 14.03
N GLU A 55 -10.72 11.15 14.37
CA GLU A 55 -11.48 11.30 15.62
C GLU A 55 -10.74 10.74 16.83
N LEU A 56 -9.84 9.77 16.60
CA LEU A 56 -8.90 9.30 17.61
C LEU A 56 -7.66 10.22 17.67
N SER A 57 -7.87 11.53 17.66
CA SER A 57 -6.86 12.56 17.35
C SER A 57 -5.53 12.38 18.09
N GLU A 58 -5.58 12.02 19.36
CA GLU A 58 -4.39 11.86 20.20
C GLU A 58 -3.63 10.57 19.85
N ILE A 59 -4.33 9.42 19.80
CA ILE A 59 -3.73 8.13 19.41
C ILE A 59 -3.26 8.17 17.96
N ALA A 60 -4.05 8.76 17.06
CA ALA A 60 -3.68 8.94 15.66
C ALA A 60 -2.44 9.83 15.51
N GLY A 61 -2.34 10.89 16.32
CA GLY A 61 -1.16 11.75 16.41
C GLY A 61 0.08 10.98 16.84
N ALA A 62 -0.03 10.18 17.90
CA ALA A 62 1.04 9.31 18.38
C ALA A 62 1.45 8.27 17.34
N ALA A 63 0.48 7.62 16.67
CA ALA A 63 0.74 6.67 15.60
C ALA A 63 1.49 7.29 14.42
N LYS A 64 1.10 8.50 14.00
CA LYS A 64 1.80 9.23 12.93
C LYS A 64 3.22 9.60 13.33
N ALA A 65 3.40 10.16 14.51
CA ALA A 65 4.72 10.55 15.00
C ALA A 65 5.68 9.36 15.11
N THR A 66 5.15 8.19 15.47
CA THR A 66 5.93 6.95 15.67
C THR A 66 5.98 6.06 14.43
N SER A 67 5.33 6.39 13.31
CA SER A 67 5.32 5.57 12.09
C SER A 67 6.73 5.33 11.52
N GLY A 68 7.65 6.27 11.68
CA GLY A 68 9.07 6.09 11.34
C GLY A 68 9.70 4.90 12.07
N PHE A 69 9.35 4.66 13.33
CA PHE A 69 9.84 3.50 14.09
C PHE A 69 9.25 2.19 13.54
N ALA A 70 7.99 2.18 13.09
CA ALA A 70 7.42 0.98 12.46
C ALA A 70 8.21 0.58 11.20
N PHE A 71 8.59 1.54 10.35
CA PHE A 71 9.47 1.29 9.21
C PHE A 71 10.87 0.83 9.63
N LEU A 72 11.45 1.44 10.65
CA LEU A 72 12.74 1.02 11.19
C LEU A 72 12.71 -0.40 11.75
N LEU A 73 11.61 -0.83 12.39
CA LEU A 73 11.45 -2.21 12.84
C LEU A 73 11.48 -3.19 11.65
N VAL A 74 10.82 -2.85 10.52
CA VAL A 74 10.88 -3.66 9.31
C VAL A 74 12.29 -3.69 8.74
N ALA A 75 12.96 -2.54 8.60
CA ALA A 75 14.32 -2.46 8.09
C ALA A 75 15.30 -3.27 8.97
N PHE A 76 15.24 -3.07 10.28
CA PHE A 76 16.08 -3.79 11.24
C PHE A 76 15.81 -5.31 11.20
N SER A 77 14.54 -5.70 11.07
CA SER A 77 14.17 -7.11 10.90
C SER A 77 14.76 -7.71 9.63
N ALA A 78 14.72 -6.95 8.52
CA ALA A 78 15.31 -7.37 7.27
C ALA A 78 16.84 -7.49 7.36
N TRP A 79 17.52 -6.52 8.00
CA TRP A 79 18.97 -6.54 8.17
C TRP A 79 19.45 -7.65 9.09
N THR A 80 18.69 -7.98 10.13
CA THR A 80 19.03 -9.03 11.11
C THR A 80 18.42 -10.39 10.78
N HIS A 81 17.70 -10.50 9.65
CA HIS A 81 17.12 -11.75 9.20
C HIS A 81 18.22 -12.81 8.97
N PRO A 82 18.12 -14.00 9.56
CA PRO A 82 19.17 -15.02 9.47
C PRO A 82 19.24 -15.71 8.10
N GLY A 83 18.22 -15.56 7.25
CA GLY A 83 18.19 -16.15 5.91
C GLY A 83 19.13 -15.45 4.91
N PRO A 84 19.31 -16.07 3.73
CA PRO A 84 20.07 -15.47 2.66
C PRO A 84 19.46 -14.13 2.24
N LYS A 85 20.28 -13.27 1.64
CA LYS A 85 19.85 -11.97 1.11
C LYS A 85 20.30 -11.84 -0.32
N ARG A 86 19.44 -11.27 -1.14
CA ARG A 86 19.81 -10.93 -2.51
C ARG A 86 20.52 -9.59 -2.58
N MET A 87 21.42 -9.46 -3.53
CA MET A 87 21.98 -8.17 -3.90
C MET A 87 20.91 -7.34 -4.61
N LEU A 88 20.71 -6.11 -4.15
CA LEU A 88 19.73 -5.22 -4.75
C LEU A 88 20.29 -4.56 -6.01
N PRO A 89 19.54 -4.52 -7.12
CA PRO A 89 19.91 -3.76 -8.29
C PRO A 89 20.12 -2.27 -7.96
N GLY A 90 21.17 -1.67 -8.54
CA GLY A 90 21.54 -0.27 -8.28
C GLY A 90 20.41 0.73 -8.52
N VAL A 91 19.52 0.44 -9.47
CA VAL A 91 18.37 1.30 -9.80
C VAL A 91 17.38 1.47 -8.62
N LEU A 92 17.28 0.52 -7.70
CA LEU A 92 16.40 0.62 -6.54
C LEU A 92 16.84 1.69 -5.54
N TRP A 93 18.12 2.07 -5.55
CA TRP A 93 18.63 3.14 -4.71
C TRP A 93 18.10 4.52 -5.07
N ILE A 94 17.44 4.66 -6.22
CA ILE A 94 16.72 5.91 -6.59
C ILE A 94 15.71 6.29 -5.50
N TYR A 95 15.00 5.32 -4.89
CA TYR A 95 14.01 5.59 -3.85
C TYR A 95 14.62 6.31 -2.61
N PRO A 96 15.62 5.74 -1.91
CA PRO A 96 16.20 6.42 -0.76
C PRO A 96 17.03 7.64 -1.14
N VAL A 97 17.66 7.68 -2.32
CA VAL A 97 18.40 8.86 -2.79
C VAL A 97 17.44 10.05 -3.01
N MET A 98 16.27 9.83 -3.60
CA MET A 98 15.26 10.87 -3.76
C MET A 98 14.68 11.32 -2.40
N ALA A 99 14.55 10.39 -1.45
CA ALA A 99 14.14 10.74 -0.09
C ALA A 99 15.20 11.60 0.62
N LEU A 100 16.47 11.28 0.47
CA LEU A 100 17.59 12.11 0.99
C LEU A 100 17.65 13.48 0.30
N PHE A 101 17.50 13.50 -1.03
CA PHE A 101 17.41 14.77 -1.77
C PHE A 101 16.30 15.65 -1.19
N TRP A 102 15.17 15.09 -0.86
CA TRP A 102 14.06 15.81 -0.25
C TRP A 102 14.38 16.33 1.16
N ILE A 103 15.12 15.56 1.97
CA ILE A 103 15.54 16.02 3.29
C ILE A 103 16.48 17.23 3.14
N VAL A 104 17.46 17.14 2.23
CA VAL A 104 18.41 18.23 1.99
C VAL A 104 17.70 19.48 1.47
N ALA A 105 16.79 19.32 0.51
CA ALA A 105 16.08 20.44 -0.09
C ALA A 105 15.24 21.23 0.93
N ILE A 106 14.65 20.55 1.93
CA ILE A 106 13.80 21.21 2.92
C ILE A 106 14.61 22.03 3.94
N LEU A 107 15.90 21.79 4.08
CA LEU A 107 16.74 22.59 4.99
C LEU A 107 16.83 24.07 4.58
N GLY A 108 16.48 24.37 3.32
CA GLY A 108 16.40 25.76 2.81
C GLY A 108 15.05 26.45 3.03
N VAL A 109 14.05 25.78 3.59
CA VAL A 109 12.69 26.29 3.76
C VAL A 109 12.48 26.87 5.16
N GLN A 110 11.71 27.94 5.28
CA GLN A 110 11.55 28.71 6.54
C GLN A 110 10.90 27.90 7.68
N ASP A 111 9.98 26.98 7.36
CA ASP A 111 9.28 26.09 8.31
C ASP A 111 9.81 24.64 8.20
N ALA A 112 11.10 24.48 8.36
CA ALA A 112 11.77 23.21 8.14
C ALA A 112 11.32 22.07 9.10
N SER A 113 10.85 22.38 10.32
CA SER A 113 10.64 21.39 11.39
C SER A 113 9.62 20.30 11.03
N ILE A 114 8.44 20.67 10.53
CA ILE A 114 7.39 19.72 10.11
C ILE A 114 7.83 18.92 8.89
N GLY A 115 8.37 19.64 7.94
CA GLY A 115 8.85 19.05 6.70
C GLY A 115 9.93 18.00 6.96
N ILE A 116 10.88 18.25 7.85
CA ILE A 116 11.98 17.33 8.20
C ILE A 116 11.45 16.01 8.75
N ILE A 117 10.51 16.01 9.70
CA ILE A 117 9.96 14.78 10.30
C ILE A 117 9.32 13.92 9.23
N LEU A 118 8.47 14.50 8.36
CA LEU A 118 7.81 13.77 7.29
C LEU A 118 8.80 13.24 6.23
N ARG A 119 9.90 13.96 5.98
CA ARG A 119 10.94 13.51 5.04
C ARG A 119 11.76 12.36 5.62
N PHE A 120 12.10 12.40 6.90
CA PHE A 120 12.73 11.26 7.57
C PHE A 120 11.80 10.04 7.57
N GLN A 121 10.49 10.21 7.79
CA GLN A 121 9.54 9.12 7.64
C GLN A 121 9.57 8.53 6.22
N TRP A 122 9.68 9.38 5.21
CA TRP A 122 9.78 8.93 3.82
C TRP A 122 11.09 8.20 3.53
N PHE A 123 12.18 8.68 4.08
CA PHE A 123 13.47 7.99 3.99
C PHE A 123 13.43 6.60 4.66
N PHE A 124 12.89 6.50 5.89
CA PHE A 124 12.73 5.22 6.56
C PHE A 124 11.76 4.28 5.83
N PHE A 125 10.71 4.82 5.27
CA PHE A 125 9.77 4.10 4.41
C PHE A 125 10.48 3.47 3.21
N THR A 126 11.28 4.23 2.45
CA THR A 126 11.96 3.73 1.25
C THR A 126 13.06 2.73 1.60
N ILE A 127 13.91 3.05 2.59
CA ILE A 127 14.96 2.15 3.07
C ILE A 127 14.39 0.82 3.57
N SER A 128 13.31 0.87 4.35
CA SER A 128 12.69 -0.36 4.87
C SER A 128 12.08 -1.21 3.76
N ALA A 129 11.46 -0.59 2.75
CA ALA A 129 10.86 -1.30 1.63
C ALA A 129 11.91 -2.03 0.79
N ILE A 130 13.02 -1.35 0.41
CA ILE A 130 14.09 -2.02 -0.34
C ILE A 130 14.84 -3.05 0.51
N SER A 131 15.02 -2.79 1.82
CA SER A 131 15.63 -3.76 2.74
C SER A 131 14.77 -5.02 2.86
N LEU A 132 13.44 -4.87 2.89
CA LEU A 132 12.54 -6.01 2.88
C LEU A 132 12.66 -6.81 1.59
N VAL A 133 12.76 -6.14 0.43
CA VAL A 133 12.96 -6.83 -0.86
C VAL A 133 14.29 -7.59 -0.91
N SER A 134 15.34 -7.12 -0.24
CA SER A 134 16.61 -7.85 -0.16
C SER A 134 16.48 -9.22 0.51
N THR A 135 15.45 -9.44 1.33
CA THR A 135 15.19 -10.74 1.98
C THR A 135 14.38 -11.70 1.10
N VAL A 136 13.91 -11.24 -0.06
CA VAL A 136 13.14 -12.06 -1.00
C VAL A 136 14.13 -12.76 -1.94
N VAL A 137 14.52 -13.94 -1.55
CA VAL A 137 15.45 -14.78 -2.31
C VAL A 137 14.66 -15.83 -3.11
N THR A 138 13.58 -16.34 -2.54
CA THR A 138 12.69 -17.33 -3.15
C THR A 138 11.27 -16.79 -3.31
N PHE A 139 10.47 -17.47 -4.12
CA PHE A 139 9.03 -17.18 -4.20
C PHE A 139 8.31 -17.40 -2.86
N ALA A 140 8.79 -18.37 -2.07
CA ALA A 140 8.24 -18.63 -0.73
C ALA A 140 8.43 -17.43 0.22
N ASP A 141 9.56 -16.72 0.11
CA ASP A 141 9.81 -15.51 0.88
C ASP A 141 8.85 -14.39 0.47
N PHE A 142 8.65 -14.18 -0.83
CA PHE A 142 7.66 -13.23 -1.34
C PHE A 142 6.25 -13.56 -0.84
N LYS A 143 5.82 -14.82 -0.95
CA LYS A 143 4.53 -15.29 -0.43
C LYS A 143 4.41 -15.07 1.08
N ARG A 144 5.50 -15.25 1.84
CA ARG A 144 5.52 -14.99 3.29
C ARG A 144 5.28 -13.50 3.59
N ILE A 145 5.89 -12.60 2.82
CA ILE A 145 5.66 -11.15 2.95
C ILE A 145 4.20 -10.82 2.65
N ILE A 146 3.65 -11.32 1.56
CA ILE A 146 2.24 -11.12 1.19
C ILE A 146 1.29 -11.66 2.26
N ASN A 147 1.57 -12.82 2.83
CA ASN A 147 0.80 -13.37 3.95
C ASN A 147 0.88 -12.47 5.20
N GLY A 148 2.06 -11.90 5.48
CA GLY A 148 2.23 -10.91 6.55
C GLY A 148 1.35 -9.67 6.35
N PHE A 149 1.33 -9.12 5.13
CA PHE A 149 0.42 -8.01 4.79
C PHE A 149 -1.05 -8.41 4.87
N THR A 150 -1.39 -9.64 4.46
CA THR A 150 -2.77 -10.14 4.56
C THR A 150 -3.25 -10.16 6.02
N ILE A 151 -2.44 -10.71 6.92
CA ILE A 151 -2.77 -10.72 8.36
C ILE A 151 -2.77 -9.30 8.92
N GLY A 152 -1.81 -8.47 8.56
CA GLY A 152 -1.77 -7.06 8.95
C GLY A 152 -3.02 -6.30 8.51
N CYS A 153 -3.50 -6.53 7.29
CA CYS A 153 -4.76 -5.97 6.79
C CYS A 153 -5.97 -6.48 7.58
N ILE A 154 -6.02 -7.78 7.93
CA ILE A 154 -7.10 -8.32 8.77
C ILE A 154 -7.14 -7.60 10.13
N VAL A 155 -5.99 -7.40 10.76
CA VAL A 155 -5.90 -6.66 12.03
C VAL A 155 -6.29 -5.18 11.82
N ALA A 156 -5.82 -4.55 10.75
CA ALA A 156 -6.17 -3.16 10.43
C ALA A 156 -7.67 -2.97 10.15
N LEU A 157 -8.35 -3.97 9.58
CA LEU A 157 -9.80 -3.96 9.37
C LEU A 157 -10.61 -3.95 10.68
N CYS A 158 -10.04 -4.40 11.80
CA CYS A 158 -10.71 -4.28 13.10
C CYS A 158 -10.98 -2.81 13.49
N ILE A 159 -10.19 -1.86 12.99
CA ILE A 159 -10.37 -0.41 13.29
C ILE A 159 -11.67 0.12 12.67
N PRO A 160 -11.94 0.02 11.35
CA PRO A 160 -13.22 0.45 10.79
C PRO A 160 -14.41 -0.39 11.28
N ILE A 161 -14.20 -1.67 11.58
CA ILE A 161 -15.24 -2.54 12.14
C ILE A 161 -15.64 -2.05 13.54
N SER A 162 -14.67 -1.69 14.39
CA SER A 162 -14.97 -1.18 15.73
C SER A 162 -15.78 0.10 15.69
N ALA A 163 -15.47 1.02 14.74
CA ALA A 163 -16.27 2.24 14.57
C ALA A 163 -17.71 1.92 14.17
N LEU A 164 -17.88 0.98 13.23
CA LEU A 164 -19.22 0.60 12.77
C LEU A 164 -20.08 -0.05 13.87
N ILE A 165 -19.44 -0.79 14.79
CA ILE A 165 -20.14 -1.46 15.91
C ILE A 165 -20.42 -0.47 17.04
N LEU A 166 -19.42 0.33 17.43
CA LEU A 166 -19.52 1.18 18.62
C LEU A 166 -20.27 2.49 18.34
N PHE A 167 -20.08 3.08 17.15
CA PHE A 167 -20.59 4.39 16.77
C PHE A 167 -21.15 4.39 15.34
N PRO A 168 -22.18 3.57 15.04
CA PRO A 168 -22.67 3.40 13.67
C PRO A 168 -23.15 4.72 13.03
N GLY A 169 -23.82 5.58 13.79
CA GLY A 169 -24.32 6.88 13.29
C GLY A 169 -23.23 7.91 13.01
N GLU A 170 -22.10 7.85 13.73
CA GLU A 170 -20.97 8.78 13.58
C GLU A 170 -19.98 8.29 12.52
N SER A 171 -20.06 7.00 12.16
CA SER A 171 -19.20 6.41 11.14
C SER A 171 -19.49 6.88 9.71
N PHE A 172 -20.46 7.78 9.55
CA PHE A 172 -20.85 8.34 8.25
C PHE A 172 -20.76 9.86 8.24
N LEU A 173 -20.20 10.39 7.15
CA LEU A 173 -20.13 11.85 6.96
C LEU A 173 -21.54 12.44 6.89
N LYS A 174 -21.87 13.30 7.82
CA LYS A 174 -23.18 13.98 7.89
C LYS A 174 -23.49 14.70 6.57
N GLY A 175 -24.70 14.53 6.06
CA GLY A 175 -25.18 15.14 4.81
C GLY A 175 -24.70 14.48 3.51
N VAL A 176 -23.70 13.58 3.55
CA VAL A 176 -23.16 12.90 2.36
C VAL A 176 -23.21 11.37 2.48
N GLY A 177 -23.38 10.81 3.69
CA GLY A 177 -23.48 9.37 3.99
C GLY A 177 -22.31 8.50 3.59
N ARG A 178 -21.16 9.09 3.41
CA ARG A 178 -19.95 8.34 3.12
C ARG A 178 -19.38 7.74 4.38
N PHE A 179 -19.02 6.47 4.32
CA PHE A 179 -18.36 5.79 5.41
C PHE A 179 -16.99 6.39 5.71
N GLN A 180 -16.85 6.93 6.92
CA GLN A 180 -15.68 7.61 7.47
C GLN A 180 -15.42 7.15 8.90
N PRO A 181 -15.08 5.88 9.12
CA PRO A 181 -14.92 5.33 10.46
C PRO A 181 -13.82 6.09 11.21
N TRP A 182 -14.12 6.50 12.45
CA TRP A 182 -13.22 7.30 13.28
C TRP A 182 -12.73 8.57 12.56
N GLY A 183 -13.58 9.23 11.78
CA GLY A 183 -13.21 10.44 11.03
C GLY A 183 -12.15 10.22 9.95
N THR A 184 -11.83 8.98 9.60
CA THR A 184 -10.91 8.66 8.51
C THR A 184 -11.52 9.09 7.17
N ASN A 185 -10.75 9.79 6.34
CA ASN A 185 -11.23 10.16 5.01
C ASN A 185 -11.65 8.92 4.20
N SER A 186 -12.85 8.96 3.58
CA SER A 186 -13.42 7.83 2.83
C SER A 186 -12.51 7.29 1.72
N ASN A 187 -11.70 8.14 1.10
CA ASN A 187 -10.74 7.68 0.09
C ASN A 187 -9.55 6.96 0.73
N GLN A 188 -9.13 7.37 1.93
CA GLN A 188 -8.02 6.73 2.64
C GLN A 188 -8.40 5.36 3.17
N ILE A 189 -9.58 5.25 3.82
CA ILE A 189 -10.07 3.95 4.27
C ILE A 189 -10.39 3.03 3.08
N GLY A 190 -10.86 3.59 1.97
CA GLY A 190 -11.08 2.86 0.73
C GLY A 190 -9.81 2.19 0.19
N MET A 191 -8.63 2.76 0.43
CA MET A 191 -7.36 2.13 0.05
C MET A 191 -7.05 0.90 0.88
N LEU A 192 -7.37 0.90 2.18
CA LEU A 192 -7.24 -0.31 2.99
C LEU A 192 -8.13 -1.43 2.43
N PHE A 193 -9.36 -1.11 2.03
CA PHE A 193 -10.27 -2.11 1.45
C PHE A 193 -9.81 -2.60 0.08
N ALA A 194 -9.31 -1.69 -0.77
CA ALA A 194 -8.78 -2.03 -2.09
C ALA A 194 -7.53 -2.92 -2.01
N LEU A 195 -6.73 -2.78 -0.96
CA LEU A 195 -5.61 -3.66 -0.67
C LEU A 195 -6.06 -4.99 -0.06
N SER A 196 -6.97 -4.93 0.92
CA SER A 196 -7.38 -6.11 1.68
C SER A 196 -8.18 -7.10 0.83
N ALA A 197 -9.06 -6.63 -0.07
CA ALA A 197 -9.93 -7.50 -0.86
C ALA A 197 -9.16 -8.53 -1.71
N PRO A 198 -8.18 -8.16 -2.56
CA PRO A 198 -7.43 -9.14 -3.34
C PRO A 198 -6.52 -10.03 -2.48
N LEU A 199 -5.96 -9.50 -1.38
CA LEU A 199 -5.15 -10.30 -0.46
C LEU A 199 -5.98 -11.36 0.26
N LEU A 200 -7.17 -11.00 0.74
CA LEU A 200 -8.13 -11.94 1.34
C LEU A 200 -8.62 -12.96 0.32
N GLY A 201 -8.92 -12.53 -0.91
CA GLY A 201 -9.29 -13.42 -2.00
C GLY A 201 -8.20 -14.43 -2.35
N TYR A 202 -6.96 -14.00 -2.39
CA TYR A 202 -5.81 -14.90 -2.58
C TYR A 202 -5.64 -15.87 -1.41
N ALA A 203 -5.74 -15.38 -0.17
CA ALA A 203 -5.68 -16.22 1.02
C ALA A 203 -6.80 -17.27 1.04
N MET A 204 -8.01 -16.91 0.60
CA MET A 204 -9.15 -17.84 0.50
C MET A 204 -8.86 -19.03 -0.45
N ILE A 205 -8.04 -18.81 -1.48
CA ILE A 205 -7.61 -19.88 -2.41
C ILE A 205 -6.49 -20.72 -1.81
N THR A 206 -5.49 -20.08 -1.20
CA THR A 206 -4.21 -20.70 -0.86
C THR A 206 -4.05 -21.15 0.59
N TRP A 207 -4.83 -20.57 1.52
CA TRP A 207 -4.75 -20.96 2.93
C TRP A 207 -5.55 -22.23 3.23
N PRO A 208 -5.25 -22.93 4.35
CA PRO A 208 -5.95 -24.14 4.75
C PRO A 208 -7.48 -23.97 4.80
N LYS A 209 -8.21 -25.01 4.38
CA LYS A 209 -9.68 -24.99 4.25
C LYS A 209 -10.40 -24.56 5.53
N LYS A 210 -9.84 -24.82 6.71
CA LYS A 210 -10.40 -24.41 8.02
C LYS A 210 -10.57 -22.91 8.19
N TYR A 211 -9.77 -22.07 7.48
CA TYR A 211 -9.87 -20.61 7.55
C TYR A 211 -10.83 -20.02 6.52
N LYS A 212 -11.31 -20.80 5.55
CA LYS A 212 -12.18 -20.28 4.47
C LYS A 212 -13.44 -19.56 4.94
N PRO A 213 -14.22 -20.08 5.93
CA PRO A 213 -15.41 -19.38 6.41
C PRO A 213 -15.07 -17.98 6.96
N PHE A 214 -14.01 -17.89 7.75
CA PHE A 214 -13.53 -16.61 8.28
C PHE A 214 -13.08 -15.65 7.17
N LEU A 215 -12.32 -16.14 6.18
CA LEU A 215 -11.86 -15.31 5.06
C LEU A 215 -13.01 -14.84 4.17
N ILE A 216 -14.03 -15.68 3.94
CA ILE A 216 -15.24 -15.29 3.22
C ILE A 216 -15.97 -14.18 3.98
N PHE A 217 -16.14 -14.33 5.29
CA PHE A 217 -16.75 -13.31 6.14
C PHE A 217 -15.99 -11.98 6.06
N MET A 218 -14.66 -12.00 6.26
CA MET A 218 -13.81 -10.81 6.21
C MET A 218 -13.83 -10.16 4.81
N LEU A 219 -13.81 -10.95 3.75
CA LEU A 219 -13.89 -10.44 2.37
C LEU A 219 -15.24 -9.77 2.11
N SER A 220 -16.35 -10.43 2.50
CA SER A 220 -17.70 -9.87 2.32
C SER A 220 -17.86 -8.56 3.08
N LEU A 221 -17.37 -8.51 4.32
CA LEU A 221 -17.39 -7.31 5.15
C LEU A 221 -16.54 -6.18 4.53
N THR A 222 -15.34 -6.52 4.03
CA THR A 222 -14.45 -5.57 3.34
C THR A 222 -15.11 -4.99 2.10
N LEU A 223 -15.75 -5.81 1.27
CA LEU A 223 -16.47 -5.36 0.07
C LEU A 223 -17.67 -4.50 0.43
N GLY A 224 -18.44 -4.88 1.45
CA GLY A 224 -19.56 -4.07 1.96
C GLY A 224 -19.10 -2.69 2.43
N MET A 225 -18.08 -2.63 3.28
CA MET A 225 -17.52 -1.36 3.76
C MET A 225 -16.92 -0.52 2.61
N ALA A 226 -16.28 -1.17 1.62
CA ALA A 226 -15.76 -0.48 0.45
C ALA A 226 -16.85 0.25 -0.34
N LEU A 227 -18.00 -0.38 -0.55
CA LEU A 227 -19.15 0.24 -1.20
C LEU A 227 -19.67 1.45 -0.41
N LEU A 228 -19.73 1.33 0.93
CA LEU A 228 -20.14 2.42 1.81
C LEU A 228 -19.25 3.66 1.74
N THR A 229 -17.98 3.51 1.33
CA THR A 229 -17.10 4.68 1.15
C THR A 229 -17.55 5.57 0.00
N ALA A 230 -18.37 5.09 -0.93
CA ALA A 230 -18.73 5.75 -2.19
C ALA A 230 -17.50 6.29 -2.95
N SER A 231 -16.40 5.54 -2.90
CA SER A 231 -15.13 5.88 -3.55
C SER A 231 -14.97 5.11 -4.86
N ARG A 232 -15.17 5.80 -5.98
CA ARG A 232 -14.98 5.23 -7.33
C ARG A 232 -13.61 4.59 -7.54
N GLN A 233 -12.59 5.21 -6.96
CA GLN A 233 -11.21 4.72 -7.03
C GLN A 233 -11.04 3.39 -6.30
N THR A 234 -11.65 3.26 -5.12
CA THR A 234 -11.65 2.02 -4.35
C THR A 234 -12.33 0.90 -5.13
N SER A 235 -13.52 1.16 -5.67
CA SER A 235 -14.27 0.18 -6.46
C SER A 235 -13.51 -0.26 -7.71
N LEU A 236 -12.91 0.68 -8.45
CA LEU A 236 -12.08 0.37 -9.61
C LEU A 236 -10.86 -0.47 -9.24
N ALA A 237 -10.16 -0.13 -8.17
CA ALA A 237 -8.98 -0.87 -7.73
C ALA A 237 -9.35 -2.30 -7.28
N ILE A 238 -10.43 -2.47 -6.51
CA ILE A 238 -10.92 -3.79 -6.12
C ILE A 238 -11.28 -4.61 -7.36
N PHE A 239 -12.00 -4.02 -8.31
CA PHE A 239 -12.38 -4.70 -9.55
C PHE A 239 -11.16 -5.17 -10.32
N MET A 240 -10.20 -4.27 -10.59
CA MET A 240 -8.97 -4.61 -11.32
C MET A 240 -8.18 -5.74 -10.65
N THR A 241 -8.00 -5.66 -9.34
CA THR A 241 -7.13 -6.58 -8.59
C THR A 241 -7.80 -7.91 -8.27
N SER A 242 -9.13 -7.95 -8.19
CA SER A 242 -9.89 -9.18 -7.94
C SER A 242 -10.15 -9.99 -9.22
N PHE A 243 -9.94 -9.41 -10.38
CA PHE A 243 -10.21 -10.04 -11.67
C PHE A 243 -9.54 -11.42 -11.84
N PRO A 244 -8.22 -11.59 -11.58
CA PRO A 244 -7.58 -12.90 -11.68
C PRO A 244 -8.16 -13.94 -10.72
N ILE A 245 -8.57 -13.49 -9.52
CA ILE A 245 -9.17 -14.36 -8.50
C ILE A 245 -10.50 -14.92 -9.01
N ILE A 246 -11.33 -14.06 -9.60
CA ILE A 246 -12.61 -14.46 -10.16
C ILE A 246 -12.44 -15.49 -11.28
N PHE A 247 -11.43 -15.32 -12.14
CA PHE A 247 -11.13 -16.28 -13.20
C PHE A 247 -10.69 -17.65 -12.68
N VAL A 248 -9.97 -17.68 -11.57
CA VAL A 248 -9.54 -18.95 -10.95
C VAL A 248 -10.70 -19.65 -10.22
N LEU A 249 -11.54 -18.88 -9.54
CA LEU A 249 -12.64 -19.43 -8.73
C LEU A 249 -13.85 -19.83 -9.54
N SER A 250 -14.09 -19.22 -10.68
CA SER A 250 -15.32 -19.38 -11.44
C SER A 250 -15.13 -20.15 -12.74
N LYS A 251 -15.98 -21.18 -12.95
CA LYS A 251 -16.10 -21.85 -14.24
C LYS A 251 -16.72 -20.95 -15.34
N ARG A 252 -17.44 -19.88 -14.93
CA ARG A 252 -18.07 -18.89 -15.81
C ARG A 252 -17.77 -17.49 -15.32
N PRO A 253 -16.53 -17.00 -15.49
CA PRO A 253 -16.06 -15.76 -14.86
C PRO A 253 -16.90 -14.53 -15.24
N ILE A 254 -17.37 -14.44 -16.50
CA ILE A 254 -18.20 -13.32 -16.96
C ILE A 254 -19.54 -13.28 -16.20
N VAL A 255 -20.19 -14.43 -16.04
CA VAL A 255 -21.47 -14.52 -15.28
C VAL A 255 -21.23 -14.18 -13.81
N THR A 256 -20.12 -14.63 -13.26
CA THR A 256 -19.74 -14.33 -11.87
C THR A 256 -19.48 -12.84 -11.68
N ILE A 257 -18.74 -12.20 -12.57
CA ILE A 257 -18.48 -10.76 -12.55
C ILE A 257 -19.81 -9.99 -12.64
N LEU A 258 -20.68 -10.36 -13.59
CA LEU A 258 -21.98 -9.73 -13.75
C LEU A 258 -22.84 -9.89 -12.48
N GLY A 259 -22.86 -11.09 -11.90
CA GLY A 259 -23.58 -11.37 -10.66
C GLY A 259 -23.04 -10.55 -9.47
N ILE A 260 -21.73 -10.46 -9.30
CA ILE A 260 -21.10 -9.64 -8.26
C ILE A 260 -21.41 -8.16 -8.48
N THR A 261 -21.36 -7.69 -9.72
CA THR A 261 -21.67 -6.30 -10.06
C THR A 261 -23.13 -5.98 -9.75
N ILE A 262 -24.07 -6.83 -10.14
CA ILE A 262 -25.50 -6.67 -9.84
C ILE A 262 -25.75 -6.71 -8.34
N ALA A 263 -25.13 -7.66 -7.62
CA ALA A 263 -25.26 -7.73 -6.17
C ALA A 263 -24.69 -6.48 -5.48
N ALA A 264 -23.54 -5.99 -5.93
CA ALA A 264 -22.94 -4.77 -5.41
C ALA A 264 -23.82 -3.54 -5.66
N ILE A 265 -24.40 -3.43 -6.85
CA ILE A 265 -25.37 -2.37 -7.18
C ILE A 265 -26.62 -2.50 -6.30
N GLY A 266 -27.17 -3.72 -6.15
CA GLY A 266 -28.33 -3.98 -5.32
C GLY A 266 -28.10 -3.66 -3.85
N ILE A 267 -26.97 -4.07 -3.28
CA ILE A 267 -26.58 -3.72 -1.90
C ILE A 267 -26.42 -2.21 -1.75
N GLY A 268 -25.71 -1.58 -2.67
CA GLY A 268 -25.54 -0.12 -2.68
C GLY A 268 -26.89 0.62 -2.75
N TRP A 269 -27.84 0.10 -3.54
CA TRP A 269 -29.18 0.66 -3.65
C TRP A 269 -30.02 0.47 -2.38
N ILE A 270 -30.02 -0.73 -1.78
CA ILE A 270 -30.71 -0.99 -0.50
C ILE A 270 -30.15 -0.10 0.61
N MET A 271 -28.84 0.08 0.65
CA MET A 271 -28.19 0.93 1.66
C MET A 271 -28.46 2.43 1.40
N SER A 272 -28.69 2.83 0.16
CA SER A 272 -29.05 4.22 -0.17
C SER A 272 -30.50 4.58 0.18
N ILE A 273 -31.41 3.61 0.20
CA ILE A 273 -32.81 3.83 0.61
C ILE A 273 -32.93 4.08 2.11
N GLY A 274 -32.07 3.47 2.92
CA GLY A 274 -32.06 3.64 4.39
C GLY A 274 -31.36 4.89 4.88
N ALA A 275 -30.58 5.55 4.05
CA ALA A 275 -29.92 6.83 4.30
C ALA A 275 -30.45 7.80 3.24
N GLU A 276 -31.00 8.94 3.61
CA GLU A 276 -31.43 10.03 2.68
C GLU A 276 -30.28 10.59 1.82
N ILE A 277 -29.37 9.72 1.36
CA ILE A 277 -28.07 10.13 0.88
C ILE A 277 -27.72 9.38 -0.37
N ALA A 278 -27.37 10.13 -1.37
CA ALA A 278 -27.01 9.70 -2.70
C ALA A 278 -25.53 9.32 -2.86
N PRO A 279 -25.00 8.19 -2.30
CA PRO A 279 -23.69 7.66 -2.70
C PRO A 279 -23.63 7.42 -4.20
N MET A 280 -24.78 7.07 -4.82
CA MET A 280 -24.88 6.82 -6.26
C MET A 280 -24.80 8.08 -7.10
N GLU A 281 -25.45 9.18 -6.71
CA GLU A 281 -25.39 10.45 -7.44
C GLU A 281 -23.94 10.94 -7.57
N ARG A 282 -23.14 10.77 -6.52
CA ARG A 282 -21.72 11.08 -6.57
C ARG A 282 -20.91 10.09 -7.40
N MET A 283 -21.30 8.83 -7.50
CA MET A 283 -20.64 7.86 -8.37
C MET A 283 -20.88 8.16 -9.86
N THR A 284 -21.97 8.80 -10.19
CA THR A 284 -22.33 9.18 -11.58
C THR A 284 -21.81 10.56 -11.97
N ASN A 285 -21.62 11.48 -11.01
CA ASN A 285 -21.10 12.81 -11.31
C ASN A 285 -19.59 12.76 -11.59
N LEU A 286 -19.19 12.95 -12.85
CA LEU A 286 -17.81 12.89 -13.32
C LEU A 286 -17.04 14.21 -13.09
N ASP A 287 -17.74 15.31 -12.92
CA ASP A 287 -17.07 16.60 -12.66
C ASP A 287 -16.59 16.70 -11.21
N THR A 288 -15.30 16.66 -11.05
CA THR A 288 -14.63 16.75 -9.73
C THR A 288 -13.91 18.09 -9.53
N GLY A 289 -13.90 18.99 -10.51
CA GLY A 289 -13.11 20.22 -10.51
C GLY A 289 -11.59 19.99 -10.49
N ARG A 290 -11.12 18.73 -10.55
CA ARG A 290 -9.68 18.40 -10.50
C ARG A 290 -8.91 18.83 -11.73
N PRO A 291 -9.42 18.67 -12.97
CA PRO A 291 -8.71 19.10 -14.15
C PRO A 291 -8.38 20.61 -14.11
N GLN A 292 -9.32 21.44 -13.66
CA GLN A 292 -9.13 22.87 -13.50
C GLN A 292 -8.08 23.18 -12.41
N LEU A 293 -8.12 22.44 -11.32
CA LEU A 293 -7.14 22.55 -10.25
C LEU A 293 -5.73 22.17 -10.74
N TRP A 294 -5.59 21.06 -11.48
CA TRP A 294 -4.31 20.62 -12.03
C TRP A 294 -3.76 21.59 -13.07
N TYR A 295 -4.62 22.14 -13.93
CA TYR A 295 -4.22 23.19 -14.87
C TYR A 295 -3.62 24.39 -14.12
N ARG A 296 -4.26 24.85 -13.05
CA ARG A 296 -3.73 25.94 -12.23
C ARG A 296 -2.40 25.59 -11.56
N TYR A 297 -2.21 24.36 -11.07
CA TYR A 297 -0.92 23.92 -10.53
C TYR A 297 0.20 23.97 -11.57
N ILE A 298 -0.09 23.60 -12.81
CA ILE A 298 0.89 23.62 -13.89
C ILE A 298 1.21 25.07 -14.30
N THR A 299 0.21 25.90 -14.45
CA THR A 299 0.38 27.27 -15.00
C THR A 299 0.79 28.30 -13.96
N GLU A 300 0.34 28.18 -12.71
CA GLU A 300 0.55 29.19 -11.67
C GLU A 300 1.67 28.81 -10.67
N VAL A 301 2.02 27.53 -10.56
CA VAL A 301 3.00 27.06 -9.57
C VAL A 301 4.21 26.45 -10.24
N PHE A 302 4.00 25.44 -11.07
CA PHE A 302 5.09 24.69 -11.69
C PHE A 302 5.88 25.54 -12.70
N SER A 303 5.22 26.45 -13.42
CA SER A 303 5.87 27.32 -14.40
C SER A 303 6.89 28.27 -13.75
N GLU A 304 6.71 28.66 -12.49
CA GLU A 304 7.65 29.55 -11.79
C GLU A 304 8.90 28.81 -11.30
N HIS A 305 8.75 27.55 -10.87
CA HIS A 305 9.83 26.73 -10.31
C HIS A 305 9.88 25.33 -10.92
N PRO A 306 10.10 25.18 -12.24
CA PRO A 306 9.95 23.89 -12.92
C PRO A 306 10.95 22.83 -12.45
N LEU A 307 12.17 23.21 -12.06
CA LEU A 307 13.20 22.26 -11.66
C LEU A 307 13.04 21.79 -10.21
N THR A 308 12.77 22.70 -9.29
CA THR A 308 12.80 22.45 -7.84
C THR A 308 11.42 22.42 -7.19
N GLY A 309 10.38 22.85 -7.90
CA GLY A 309 9.08 23.07 -7.31
C GLY A 309 9.17 24.07 -6.13
N LEU A 310 8.27 23.95 -5.16
CA LEU A 310 8.28 24.84 -3.99
C LEU A 310 9.42 24.58 -2.99
N LEU A 311 10.19 23.52 -3.15
CA LEU A 311 11.35 23.30 -2.27
C LEU A 311 12.44 24.37 -2.38
N GLY A 312 12.45 25.12 -3.49
CA GLY A 312 13.37 26.24 -3.69
C GLY A 312 12.83 27.57 -3.18
N THR A 313 11.61 27.65 -2.65
CA THR A 313 10.98 28.88 -2.21
C THR A 313 10.90 28.98 -0.70
N LYS A 314 11.27 30.15 -0.15
CA LYS A 314 11.15 30.43 1.30
C LYS A 314 9.69 30.49 1.77
N ASP A 315 8.75 30.69 0.85
CA ASP A 315 7.32 30.90 1.14
C ASP A 315 6.46 29.66 0.91
N GLY A 316 7.08 28.49 0.66
CA GLY A 316 6.37 27.25 0.38
C GLY A 316 5.67 26.69 1.61
N ASP A 317 4.32 26.76 1.64
CA ASP A 317 3.54 25.93 2.57
C ASP A 317 3.65 24.47 2.10
N TYR A 318 4.07 23.60 3.00
CA TYR A 318 4.25 22.18 2.74
C TYR A 318 2.98 21.49 2.20
N PHE A 319 1.81 21.95 2.60
CA PHE A 319 0.55 21.29 2.28
C PHE A 319 -0.30 22.01 1.25
N LYS A 320 -0.12 23.30 1.07
CA LYS A 320 -0.96 24.11 0.19
C LYS A 320 -0.11 25.14 -0.53
N SER A 321 -0.34 25.29 -1.83
CA SER A 321 0.18 26.47 -2.53
C SER A 321 -0.37 27.73 -1.86
N PRO A 322 0.47 28.74 -1.60
CA PRO A 322 -0.02 30.05 -1.15
C PRO A 322 -0.99 30.67 -2.16
N ILE A 323 -0.84 30.32 -3.46
CA ILE A 323 -1.68 30.81 -4.54
C ILE A 323 -3.01 30.05 -4.63
N ILE A 324 -2.97 28.69 -4.57
CA ILE A 324 -4.15 27.86 -4.85
C ILE A 324 -4.89 27.47 -3.57
N ARG A 325 -4.21 27.42 -2.43
CA ARG A 325 -4.75 27.04 -1.10
C ARG A 325 -5.50 25.69 -1.05
N MET A 326 -5.40 24.88 -2.11
CA MET A 326 -6.04 23.58 -2.21
C MET A 326 -4.96 22.53 -2.52
N HIS A 327 -5.18 21.32 -2.05
CA HIS A 327 -4.28 20.21 -2.31
C HIS A 327 -4.51 19.66 -3.73
N PRO A 328 -3.47 19.28 -4.51
CA PRO A 328 -3.62 18.78 -5.88
C PRO A 328 -4.38 17.47 -6.01
N HIS A 329 -4.54 16.70 -4.92
CA HIS A 329 -5.20 15.40 -4.91
C HIS A 329 -4.70 14.44 -6.01
N SER A 330 -3.42 14.54 -6.37
CA SER A 330 -2.72 13.67 -7.30
C SER A 330 -1.30 13.48 -6.81
N ALA A 331 -0.79 12.25 -6.82
CA ALA A 331 0.58 11.96 -6.44
C ALA A 331 1.58 12.62 -7.41
N TRP A 332 1.23 12.64 -8.68
CA TRP A 332 2.07 13.20 -9.75
C TRP A 332 2.20 14.72 -9.64
N MET A 333 1.07 15.40 -9.50
CA MET A 333 1.06 16.85 -9.28
C MET A 333 1.74 17.22 -7.96
N ASN A 334 1.58 16.37 -6.94
CA ASN A 334 2.21 16.59 -5.65
C ASN A 334 3.74 16.48 -5.71
N MET A 335 4.28 15.53 -6.49
CA MET A 335 5.72 15.42 -6.70
C MET A 335 6.28 16.62 -7.49
N MET A 336 5.59 17.03 -8.55
CA MET A 336 5.96 18.21 -9.34
C MET A 336 5.90 19.49 -8.48
N TYR A 337 4.85 19.62 -7.68
CA TYR A 337 4.69 20.75 -6.77
C TYR A 337 5.80 20.83 -5.72
N HIS A 338 6.13 19.71 -5.07
CA HIS A 338 7.11 19.70 -3.99
C HIS A 338 8.56 19.69 -4.43
N GLY A 339 8.89 19.00 -5.49
CA GLY A 339 10.30 18.77 -5.87
C GLY A 339 10.61 19.06 -7.35
N GLY A 340 9.63 19.60 -8.09
CA GLY A 340 9.79 19.91 -9.51
C GLY A 340 10.19 18.69 -10.34
N LEU A 341 10.83 18.94 -11.47
CA LEU A 341 11.33 17.88 -12.36
C LEU A 341 12.43 17.04 -11.72
N LEU A 342 13.23 17.60 -10.78
CA LEU A 342 14.30 16.87 -10.12
C LEU A 342 13.78 15.71 -9.26
N LEU A 343 12.58 15.82 -8.69
CA LEU A 343 11.94 14.73 -7.98
C LEU A 343 11.04 13.92 -8.91
N PHE A 344 10.23 14.59 -9.73
CA PHE A 344 9.22 13.96 -10.56
C PHE A 344 9.83 12.97 -11.57
N VAL A 345 10.87 13.39 -12.30
CA VAL A 345 11.44 12.59 -13.39
C VAL A 345 12.03 11.26 -12.88
N PRO A 346 12.90 11.22 -11.85
CA PRO A 346 13.42 9.96 -11.35
C PRO A 346 12.32 9.05 -10.79
N MET A 347 11.38 9.59 -10.01
CA MET A 347 10.31 8.81 -9.41
C MET A 347 9.31 8.29 -10.45
N PHE A 348 9.00 9.09 -11.47
CA PHE A 348 8.12 8.67 -12.56
C PHE A 348 8.80 7.66 -13.49
N SER A 349 10.11 7.77 -13.69
CA SER A 349 10.90 6.75 -14.39
C SER A 349 10.83 5.39 -13.67
N MET A 350 10.84 5.38 -12.33
CA MET A 350 10.63 4.15 -11.55
C MET A 350 9.23 3.58 -11.75
N VAL A 351 8.20 4.42 -11.92
CA VAL A 351 6.85 3.96 -12.28
C VAL A 351 6.86 3.25 -13.63
N ILE A 352 7.41 3.88 -14.65
CA ILE A 352 7.49 3.32 -16.01
C ILE A 352 8.28 2.01 -15.98
N TYR A 353 9.44 2.00 -15.33
CA TYR A 353 10.31 0.83 -15.29
C TYR A 353 9.66 -0.33 -14.51
N SER A 354 8.98 -0.06 -13.39
CA SER A 354 8.28 -1.09 -12.64
C SER A 354 7.06 -1.64 -13.39
N CYS A 355 6.32 -0.80 -14.12
CA CYS A 355 5.24 -1.25 -14.99
C CYS A 355 5.77 -2.14 -16.12
N TYR A 356 6.85 -1.73 -16.76
CA TYR A 356 7.51 -2.53 -17.81
C TYR A 356 7.99 -3.87 -17.27
N SER A 357 8.75 -3.86 -16.18
CA SER A 357 9.26 -5.07 -15.53
C SER A 357 8.11 -5.99 -15.08
N GLY A 358 7.10 -5.42 -14.42
CA GLY A 358 5.93 -6.15 -13.99
C GLY A 358 5.17 -6.79 -15.16
N PHE A 359 5.01 -6.08 -16.28
CA PHE A 359 4.38 -6.63 -17.48
C PHE A 359 5.20 -7.77 -18.09
N ARG A 360 6.52 -7.63 -18.16
CA ARG A 360 7.42 -8.66 -18.68
C ARG A 360 7.36 -9.92 -17.82
N VAL A 361 7.46 -9.79 -16.49
CA VAL A 361 7.31 -10.88 -15.54
C VAL A 361 5.92 -11.51 -15.63
N TRP A 362 4.86 -10.70 -15.71
CA TRP A 362 3.49 -11.20 -15.86
C TRP A 362 3.29 -12.03 -17.12
N ARG A 363 3.91 -11.66 -18.24
CA ARG A 363 3.85 -12.44 -19.50
C ARG A 363 4.42 -13.84 -19.35
N VAL A 364 5.53 -13.98 -18.61
CA VAL A 364 6.24 -15.27 -18.44
C VAL A 364 5.87 -15.99 -17.14
N ARG A 365 4.90 -15.47 -16.36
CA ARG A 365 4.56 -15.97 -15.01
C ARG A 365 4.25 -17.47 -14.89
N LYS A 366 3.79 -18.10 -15.99
CA LYS A 366 3.54 -19.54 -16.03
C LYS A 366 4.81 -20.38 -16.16
N GLN A 367 5.92 -19.75 -16.52
CA GLN A 367 7.23 -20.36 -16.67
C GLN A 367 8.11 -20.10 -15.43
N LEU A 368 7.66 -19.22 -14.54
CA LEU A 368 8.36 -18.90 -13.31
C LEU A 368 7.92 -19.84 -12.19
N VAL A 369 8.85 -20.10 -11.28
CA VAL A 369 8.56 -20.81 -10.03
C VAL A 369 7.49 -20.07 -9.24
N GLY A 370 6.61 -20.83 -8.61
CA GLY A 370 5.59 -20.30 -7.72
C GLY A 370 4.21 -20.15 -8.38
N ASP A 371 3.35 -19.39 -7.72
CA ASP A 371 1.93 -19.27 -8.08
C ASP A 371 1.70 -18.17 -9.12
N PRO A 372 1.33 -18.50 -10.38
CA PRO A 372 1.02 -17.51 -11.42
C PRO A 372 -0.10 -16.54 -11.02
N LEU A 373 -0.98 -16.95 -10.11
CA LEU A 373 -2.05 -16.09 -9.59
C LEU A 373 -1.48 -14.96 -8.74
N LEU A 374 -0.50 -15.25 -7.87
CA LEU A 374 0.13 -14.24 -7.04
C LEU A 374 0.88 -13.20 -7.86
N TYR A 375 1.61 -13.61 -8.91
CA TYR A 375 2.23 -12.68 -9.85
C TYR A 375 1.19 -11.77 -10.52
N SER A 376 0.04 -12.35 -10.93
CA SER A 376 -1.03 -11.58 -11.59
C SER A 376 -1.68 -10.58 -10.65
N ILE A 377 -2.00 -10.99 -9.42
CA ILE A 377 -2.58 -10.10 -8.40
C ILE A 377 -1.61 -8.98 -8.05
N SER A 378 -0.33 -9.30 -7.83
CA SER A 378 0.71 -8.32 -7.48
C SER A 378 0.92 -7.29 -8.58
N PHE A 379 0.91 -7.72 -9.86
CA PHE A 379 1.01 -6.81 -11.00
C PHE A 379 -0.21 -5.89 -11.11
N LEU A 380 -1.41 -6.43 -10.96
CA LEU A 380 -2.63 -5.62 -11.01
C LEU A 380 -2.77 -4.69 -9.79
N LEU A 381 -2.31 -5.11 -8.61
CA LEU A 381 -2.19 -4.21 -7.46
C LEU A 381 -1.24 -3.05 -7.76
N LEU A 382 -0.09 -3.31 -8.37
CA LEU A 382 0.85 -2.29 -8.78
C LEU A 382 0.20 -1.28 -9.75
N LEU A 383 -0.47 -1.76 -10.79
CA LEU A 383 -1.17 -0.91 -11.75
C LEU A 383 -2.31 -0.12 -11.09
N ALA A 384 -3.11 -0.76 -10.24
CA ALA A 384 -4.21 -0.10 -9.53
C ALA A 384 -3.70 1.04 -8.63
N MET A 385 -2.54 0.88 -8.01
CA MET A 385 -1.90 1.93 -7.22
C MET A 385 -1.51 3.14 -8.08
N TYR A 386 -0.95 2.92 -9.27
CA TYR A 386 -0.61 4.02 -10.17
C TYR A 386 -1.85 4.76 -10.69
N VAL A 387 -2.91 4.01 -11.03
CA VAL A 387 -4.20 4.62 -11.40
C VAL A 387 -4.75 5.44 -10.24
N GLN A 388 -4.71 4.92 -9.02
CA GLN A 388 -5.14 5.67 -7.84
C GLN A 388 -4.25 6.89 -7.57
N GLY A 389 -2.97 6.80 -7.83
CA GLY A 389 -2.03 7.91 -7.70
C GLY A 389 -2.39 9.12 -8.56
N THR A 390 -3.07 8.91 -9.69
CA THR A 390 -3.59 10.00 -10.52
C THR A 390 -4.64 10.84 -9.79
N PHE A 391 -5.42 10.23 -8.91
CA PHE A 391 -6.55 10.86 -8.22
C PHE A 391 -6.35 11.03 -6.72
N ASN A 392 -5.21 10.60 -6.17
CA ASN A 392 -4.87 10.67 -4.75
C ASN A 392 -3.35 10.76 -4.54
N GLN A 393 -2.94 11.19 -3.33
CA GLN A 393 -1.53 11.29 -2.95
C GLN A 393 -0.90 9.97 -2.49
N VAL A 394 -1.40 8.85 -2.95
CA VAL A 394 -1.09 7.55 -2.33
C VAL A 394 0.21 6.92 -2.77
N VAL A 395 0.72 7.30 -3.94
CA VAL A 395 1.97 6.76 -4.45
C VAL A 395 3.13 7.43 -3.70
N TYR A 396 4.03 6.59 -3.16
CA TYR A 396 5.20 7.04 -2.39
C TYR A 396 4.90 7.86 -1.12
N TRP A 397 3.70 7.72 -0.53
CA TRP A 397 3.36 8.45 0.68
C TRP A 397 3.50 7.56 1.93
N PRO A 398 4.33 7.92 2.94
CA PRO A 398 4.71 7.03 4.03
C PRO A 398 3.60 6.73 5.05
N THR A 399 2.44 7.35 4.93
CA THR A 399 1.34 7.14 5.88
C THR A 399 0.35 6.03 5.46
N TYR A 400 0.60 5.37 4.32
CA TYR A 400 -0.33 4.35 3.81
C TYR A 400 0.37 3.01 3.59
N THR A 401 -0.21 1.96 4.13
CA THR A 401 0.22 0.57 3.90
C THR A 401 0.24 0.23 2.40
N TRP A 402 -0.71 0.76 1.65
CA TRP A 402 -0.78 0.61 0.21
C TRP A 402 0.47 1.13 -0.50
N SER A 403 0.91 2.35 -0.16
CA SER A 403 2.14 2.93 -0.73
C SER A 403 3.38 2.09 -0.40
N TYR A 404 3.42 1.54 0.79
CA TYR A 404 4.53 0.69 1.21
C TYR A 404 4.59 -0.61 0.41
N LEU A 405 3.48 -1.32 0.31
CA LEU A 405 3.40 -2.55 -0.49
C LEU A 405 3.68 -2.27 -1.98
N HIS A 406 3.29 -1.09 -2.48
CA HIS A 406 3.59 -0.67 -3.84
C HIS A 406 5.10 -0.61 -4.12
N VAL A 407 5.90 0.02 -3.26
CA VAL A 407 7.36 0.08 -3.44
C VAL A 407 7.97 -1.33 -3.38
N ILE A 408 7.45 -2.20 -2.51
CA ILE A 408 7.88 -3.60 -2.45
C ILE A 408 7.57 -4.33 -3.76
N MET A 409 6.34 -4.22 -4.28
CA MET A 409 5.95 -4.89 -5.53
C MET A 409 6.72 -4.35 -6.73
N ALA A 410 6.88 -3.02 -6.83
CA ALA A 410 7.68 -2.40 -7.87
C ALA A 410 9.13 -2.92 -7.85
N SER A 411 9.75 -2.90 -6.66
CA SER A 411 11.12 -3.38 -6.48
C SER A 411 11.25 -4.87 -6.75
N PHE A 412 10.30 -5.68 -6.31
CA PHE A 412 10.26 -7.12 -6.57
C PHE A 412 10.20 -7.42 -8.08
N PHE A 413 9.31 -6.78 -8.83
CA PHE A 413 9.22 -6.98 -10.28
C PHE A 413 10.47 -6.53 -11.02
N ILE A 414 11.08 -5.42 -10.60
CA ILE A 414 12.35 -4.95 -11.17
C ILE A 414 13.45 -5.98 -10.92
N CYS A 415 13.54 -6.51 -9.71
CA CYS A 415 14.51 -7.53 -9.37
C CYS A 415 14.37 -8.80 -10.23
N ILE A 416 13.16 -9.37 -10.30
CA ILE A 416 12.91 -10.58 -11.09
C ILE A 416 13.20 -10.34 -12.58
N TRP A 417 12.81 -9.17 -13.09
CA TRP A 417 13.05 -8.87 -14.50
C TRP A 417 14.54 -8.77 -14.83
N ILE A 418 15.33 -8.16 -13.94
CA ILE A 418 16.79 -8.11 -14.09
C ILE A 418 17.39 -9.52 -14.02
N ASP A 419 16.98 -10.34 -13.05
CA ASP A 419 17.44 -11.74 -12.95
C ASP A 419 17.16 -12.53 -14.24
N ILE A 420 15.96 -12.36 -14.82
CA ILE A 420 15.61 -13.01 -16.09
C ILE A 420 16.50 -12.51 -17.24
N GLN A 421 16.84 -11.21 -17.29
CA GLN A 421 17.70 -10.63 -18.33
C GLN A 421 19.15 -11.08 -18.22
N ASP A 422 19.67 -11.19 -17.00
CA ASP A 422 21.04 -11.57 -16.73
C ASP A 422 21.26 -13.10 -16.88
N GLY A 423 20.19 -13.85 -17.14
CA GLY A 423 20.22 -15.31 -17.18
C GLY A 423 20.50 -15.94 -15.81
N ASP A 424 20.59 -15.13 -14.76
CA ASP A 424 20.70 -15.57 -13.38
C ASP A 424 19.32 -15.97 -12.85
N THR A 425 18.82 -17.08 -13.41
CA THR A 425 17.56 -17.69 -13.03
C THR A 425 17.61 -18.31 -11.63
N SER A 426 18.69 -18.08 -10.91
CA SER A 426 19.11 -18.86 -9.77
C SER A 426 18.16 -18.85 -8.58
N TYR A 427 17.38 -17.79 -8.35
CA TYR A 427 16.56 -17.73 -7.14
C TYR A 427 15.06 -17.99 -7.39
N VAL A 428 14.55 -17.62 -8.54
CA VAL A 428 13.14 -17.87 -8.89
C VAL A 428 12.99 -19.22 -9.59
N LEU A 429 14.06 -19.74 -10.19
CA LEU A 429 14.10 -21.00 -10.95
C LEU A 429 14.92 -22.11 -10.27
N ARG A 430 15.72 -21.85 -9.22
CA ARG A 430 16.45 -22.89 -8.49
C ARG A 430 15.52 -23.88 -7.80
N GLU A 431 14.44 -23.38 -7.20
CA GLU A 431 13.43 -24.28 -6.61
C GLU A 431 12.74 -25.16 -7.68
N ALA A 432 12.64 -24.70 -8.94
CA ALA A 432 12.11 -25.50 -10.03
C ALA A 432 13.12 -26.54 -10.52
N GLY A 433 14.40 -26.17 -10.60
CA GLY A 433 15.45 -27.11 -10.98
C GLY A 433 15.62 -28.23 -9.96
N GLU A 434 15.63 -27.87 -8.68
CA GLU A 434 15.74 -28.85 -7.59
C GLU A 434 14.49 -29.75 -7.50
N LEU A 435 13.28 -29.20 -7.69
CA LEU A 435 12.04 -30.00 -7.72
C LEU A 435 11.94 -30.91 -8.96
N TRP A 436 12.46 -30.49 -10.11
CA TRP A 436 12.51 -31.35 -11.29
C TRP A 436 13.54 -32.48 -11.13
N GLU A 437 14.66 -32.22 -10.46
CA GLU A 437 15.64 -33.28 -10.15
C GLU A 437 15.13 -34.22 -9.06
N GLU A 438 14.35 -33.74 -8.07
CA GLU A 438 13.71 -34.60 -7.07
C GLU A 438 12.57 -35.43 -7.67
N ASP A 439 11.69 -34.84 -8.50
CA ASP A 439 10.62 -35.55 -9.20
C ASP A 439 11.19 -36.59 -10.19
N GLU A 440 12.27 -36.29 -10.94
CA GLU A 440 12.93 -37.25 -11.77
C GLU A 440 13.67 -38.36 -10.97
N GLN A 441 14.19 -38.03 -9.79
CA GLN A 441 14.79 -39.04 -8.90
C GLN A 441 13.74 -39.90 -8.22
N GLU A 442 12.61 -39.36 -7.77
CA GLU A 442 11.49 -40.15 -7.24
C GLU A 442 10.89 -41.07 -8.34
N GLU A 443 10.68 -40.57 -9.56
CA GLU A 443 10.23 -41.40 -10.67
C GLU A 443 11.28 -42.52 -11.04
N LEU A 444 12.58 -42.24 -10.95
CA LEU A 444 13.64 -43.22 -11.18
C LEU A 444 13.75 -44.24 -10.02
N GLU A 445 13.53 -43.82 -8.77
CA GLU A 445 13.51 -44.75 -7.62
C GLU A 445 12.25 -45.62 -7.64
N GLU A 446 11.07 -45.07 -8.00
CA GLU A 446 9.84 -45.86 -8.18
C GLU A 446 9.98 -46.92 -9.32
N PHE A 447 10.73 -46.60 -10.38
CA PHE A 447 10.99 -47.54 -11.48
C PHE A 447 12.02 -48.64 -11.10
N THR A 448 12.94 -48.36 -10.17
CA THR A 448 13.93 -49.34 -9.71
C THR A 448 13.39 -50.32 -8.67
N ASP A 449 12.33 -49.95 -7.94
CA ASP A 449 11.66 -50.85 -6.98
C ASP A 449 10.73 -51.90 -7.64
N TYR A 450 10.47 -51.78 -8.94
CA TYR A 450 9.65 -52.72 -9.73
C TYR A 450 10.49 -53.65 -10.62
N THR A 451 11.82 -53.62 -10.58
CA THR A 451 12.72 -54.53 -11.29
C THR A 451 13.53 -55.38 -10.34
#